data_0987e35dab5383ea80ab419c281a4f84
#
_entry.id   0987e35dab5383ea80ab419c281a4f84
#
_cell.length_a   1.000
_cell.length_b   1.000
_cell.length_c   1.000
_cell.angle_alpha   90.00
_cell.angle_beta   90.00
_cell.angle_gamma   90.00
#
_symmetry.space_group_name_H-M   'P 1'
#
loop_
_entity.id
_entity.type
_entity.pdbx_description
1 polymer ?
#
loop_
_entity_poly.entity_id
_entity_poly.type
_entity_poly.pdbx_seq_one_letter_code
_entity_poly.pdbx_strand_id
1 'polypeptide(L)'
;DSRIRALEKVLRDPLHIDQSIKSLRNSALRALTLVDRRGRMDIADLVAVPGLYGSKDPLEQIEGLICEGLLLAVPEQTSGAFSISHIRQSVANGGASPIVCVPEGIARRLPSPPLLDVELPESNAPAAPPKPAAITQATTEFLETLRIVEGLTPRVTGTGTLHKTDAAKAYEMAREAGLSRESMDISLALALQLGCVALKDGRFVTTAAANEWASEGRPQRMRALFEACLASEALPDIALFFPMLFETMENHLQPGTQRRTYHRLLAAEILKAQKPGTWYSTAAFVEAVRRLDPNVLFLNEPWRAIQANARGPGAEWPQQAWQAHEKRLFTWMLRSLLAGMGIVELSDDGALFRITEL
;
A
#
# COMPACT_ATOMS: atom_id res chain seq x y z
N ASP A 1 -39.05 6.81 -3.51
CA ASP A 1 -38.28 8.01 -3.91
C ASP A 1 -38.09 9.04 -2.81
N SER A 2 -39.08 9.31 -1.93
CA SER A 2 -38.94 10.28 -0.83
C SER A 2 -37.91 9.83 0.22
N ARG A 3 -37.85 8.53 0.54
CA ARG A 3 -36.87 7.96 1.50
C ARG A 3 -35.44 8.02 0.99
N ILE A 4 -35.23 7.76 -0.30
CA ILE A 4 -33.91 7.86 -0.93
C ILE A 4 -33.42 9.30 -0.90
N ARG A 5 -34.25 10.27 -1.25
CA ARG A 5 -33.91 11.70 -1.16
C ARG A 5 -33.63 12.19 0.26
N ALA A 6 -34.38 11.68 1.24
CA ALA A 6 -34.13 11.98 2.66
C ALA A 6 -32.75 11.41 3.10
N LEU A 7 -32.43 10.18 2.72
CA LEU A 7 -31.14 9.56 2.98
C LEU A 7 -30.00 10.31 2.30
N GLU A 8 -30.15 10.66 1.03
CA GLU A 8 -29.17 11.48 0.30
C GLU A 8 -28.92 12.83 0.97
N LYS A 9 -29.97 13.48 1.48
CA LYS A 9 -29.83 14.74 2.19
C LYS A 9 -29.04 14.59 3.48
N VAL A 10 -29.30 13.53 4.24
CA VAL A 10 -28.57 13.21 5.49
C VAL A 10 -27.12 12.88 5.19
N LEU A 11 -26.85 12.06 4.17
CA LEU A 11 -25.49 11.68 3.76
C LEU A 11 -24.68 12.81 3.12
N ARG A 12 -25.35 13.91 2.71
CA ARG A 12 -24.69 15.13 2.21
C ARG A 12 -24.49 16.18 3.30
N ASP A 13 -25.09 16.01 4.49
CA ASP A 13 -24.93 16.96 5.59
C ASP A 13 -23.57 16.74 6.28
N PRO A 14 -22.63 17.67 6.15
CA PRO A 14 -21.32 17.58 6.77
C PRO A 14 -21.37 17.43 8.30
N LEU A 15 -22.29 18.11 8.97
CA LEU A 15 -22.41 18.07 10.43
C LEU A 15 -22.89 16.70 10.89
N HIS A 16 -23.84 16.12 10.18
CA HIS A 16 -24.33 14.77 10.48
C HIS A 16 -23.21 13.72 10.34
N ILE A 17 -22.45 13.78 9.25
CA ILE A 17 -21.31 12.88 9.02
C ILE A 17 -20.28 13.02 10.13
N ASP A 18 -19.91 14.25 10.51
CA ASP A 18 -18.94 14.50 11.57
C ASP A 18 -19.41 13.97 12.93
N GLN A 19 -20.70 14.11 13.23
CA GLN A 19 -21.29 13.55 14.46
C GLN A 19 -21.30 12.03 14.45
N SER A 20 -21.69 11.42 13.32
CA SER A 20 -21.67 9.96 13.15
C SER A 20 -20.26 9.41 13.33
N ILE A 21 -19.26 10.00 12.68
CA ILE A 21 -17.85 9.57 12.81
C ILE A 21 -17.37 9.71 14.26
N LYS A 22 -17.69 10.82 14.95
CA LYS A 22 -17.30 11.04 16.34
C LYS A 22 -17.95 10.07 17.32
N SER A 23 -19.13 9.56 17.00
CA SER A 23 -19.83 8.57 17.82
C SER A 23 -19.34 7.14 17.63
N LEU A 24 -18.52 6.88 16.60
CA LEU A 24 -18.01 5.55 16.31
C LEU A 24 -17.06 5.06 17.40
N ARG A 25 -17.13 3.77 17.67
CA ARG A 25 -16.10 3.08 18.46
C ARG A 25 -14.81 2.95 17.67
N ASN A 26 -13.71 2.86 18.37
CA ASN A 26 -12.38 2.71 17.73
C ASN A 26 -12.32 1.56 16.72
N SER A 27 -12.97 0.43 16.99
CA SER A 27 -13.02 -0.72 16.05
C SER A 27 -13.76 -0.39 14.75
N ALA A 28 -14.90 0.30 14.84
CA ALA A 28 -15.67 0.72 13.67
C ALA A 28 -14.91 1.77 12.85
N LEU A 29 -14.25 2.72 13.52
CA LEU A 29 -13.41 3.71 12.88
C LEU A 29 -12.21 3.06 12.17
N ARG A 30 -11.58 2.06 12.80
CA ARG A 30 -10.50 1.26 12.19
C ARG A 30 -10.99 0.53 10.94
N ALA A 31 -12.18 -0.09 10.99
CA ALA A 31 -12.77 -0.77 9.84
C ALA A 31 -13.00 0.20 8.67
N LEU A 32 -13.59 1.37 8.91
CA LEU A 32 -13.78 2.40 7.90
C LEU A 32 -12.45 2.86 7.29
N THR A 33 -11.46 3.15 8.14
CA THR A 33 -10.14 3.60 7.70
C THR A 33 -9.43 2.53 6.88
N LEU A 34 -9.57 1.26 7.25
CA LEU A 34 -9.00 0.15 6.49
C LEU A 34 -9.64 0.06 5.10
N VAL A 35 -10.97 0.09 5.02
CA VAL A 35 -11.70 0.06 3.74
C VAL A 35 -11.35 1.27 2.89
N ASP A 36 -11.27 2.48 3.47
CA ASP A 36 -10.88 3.69 2.74
C ASP A 36 -9.48 3.56 2.13
N ARG A 37 -8.52 3.09 2.91
CA ARG A 37 -7.13 2.92 2.45
C ARG A 37 -6.99 1.86 1.36
N ARG A 38 -7.78 0.81 1.43
CA ARG A 38 -7.85 -0.21 0.39
C ARG A 38 -8.66 0.22 -0.83
N GLY A 39 -9.51 1.23 -0.69
CA GLY A 39 -10.45 1.71 -1.68
C GLY A 39 -11.72 0.85 -1.75
N ARG A 40 -11.61 -0.47 -1.82
CA ARG A 40 -12.71 -1.45 -1.79
C ARG A 40 -12.25 -2.72 -1.09
N MET A 41 -13.16 -3.40 -0.42
CA MET A 41 -12.84 -4.61 0.32
C MET A 41 -14.03 -5.57 0.35
N ASP A 42 -13.74 -6.87 0.22
CA ASP A 42 -14.74 -7.90 0.44
C ASP A 42 -15.12 -7.96 1.93
N ILE A 43 -16.41 -8.14 2.23
CA ILE A 43 -16.89 -8.18 3.62
C ILE A 43 -16.28 -9.38 4.37
N ALA A 44 -16.11 -10.53 3.72
CA ALA A 44 -15.50 -11.68 4.36
C ALA A 44 -14.04 -11.43 4.73
N ASP A 45 -13.28 -10.72 3.88
CA ASP A 45 -11.93 -10.30 4.18
C ASP A 45 -11.89 -9.28 5.32
N LEU A 46 -12.83 -8.32 5.32
CA LEU A 46 -12.93 -7.33 6.40
C LEU A 46 -13.27 -7.99 7.74
N VAL A 47 -14.18 -8.97 7.77
CA VAL A 47 -14.52 -9.77 8.97
C VAL A 47 -13.32 -10.56 9.47
N ALA A 48 -12.49 -11.08 8.57
CA ALA A 48 -11.34 -11.93 8.90
C ALA A 48 -10.14 -11.18 9.48
N VAL A 49 -10.11 -9.84 9.49
CA VAL A 49 -8.98 -9.05 10.00
C VAL A 49 -8.85 -9.22 11.52
N PRO A 50 -7.79 -9.88 12.03
CA PRO A 50 -7.61 -10.12 13.46
C PRO A 50 -7.48 -8.84 14.26
N GLY A 51 -8.11 -8.81 15.44
CA GLY A 51 -7.98 -7.69 16.39
C GLY A 51 -8.69 -6.39 15.97
N LEU A 52 -9.32 -6.35 14.80
CA LEU A 52 -10.01 -5.15 14.32
C LEU A 52 -11.25 -4.84 15.19
N TYR A 53 -11.96 -5.86 15.64
CA TYR A 53 -13.29 -5.74 16.26
C TYR A 53 -13.33 -5.98 17.77
N GLY A 54 -12.23 -6.33 18.39
CA GLY A 54 -12.21 -6.68 19.81
C GLY A 54 -13.05 -7.92 20.12
N SER A 55 -13.92 -7.83 21.14
CA SER A 55 -14.80 -8.93 21.59
C SER A 55 -16.17 -8.97 20.93
N LYS A 56 -16.49 -8.07 19.99
CA LYS A 56 -17.80 -7.98 19.33
C LYS A 56 -17.82 -8.77 18.03
N ASP A 57 -19.04 -9.19 17.63
CA ASP A 57 -19.29 -9.75 16.32
C ASP A 57 -18.87 -8.77 15.22
N PRO A 58 -17.85 -9.09 14.44
CA PRO A 58 -17.37 -8.22 13.35
C PRO A 58 -18.47 -7.89 12.35
N LEU A 59 -19.30 -8.87 12.02
CA LEU A 59 -20.34 -8.73 11.00
C LEU A 59 -21.43 -7.75 11.46
N GLU A 60 -21.81 -7.79 12.75
CA GLU A 60 -22.77 -6.84 13.33
C GLU A 60 -22.26 -5.39 13.25
N GLN A 61 -20.95 -5.18 13.44
CA GLN A 61 -20.35 -3.85 13.33
C GLN A 61 -20.35 -3.35 11.87
N ILE A 62 -20.01 -4.21 10.92
CA ILE A 62 -20.03 -3.87 9.48
C ILE A 62 -21.46 -3.57 9.02
N GLU A 63 -22.42 -4.37 9.45
CA GLU A 63 -23.85 -4.14 9.17
C GLU A 63 -24.31 -2.79 9.72
N GLY A 64 -23.90 -2.44 10.95
CA GLY A 64 -24.16 -1.12 11.52
C GLY A 64 -23.62 0.00 10.65
N LEU A 65 -22.37 -0.09 10.19
CA LEU A 65 -21.74 0.91 9.31
C LEU A 65 -22.47 1.04 7.97
N ILE A 66 -22.97 -0.07 7.42
CA ILE A 66 -23.76 -0.07 6.18
C ILE A 66 -25.12 0.59 6.44
N CYS A 67 -25.80 0.25 7.53
CA CYS A 67 -27.10 0.83 7.89
C CYS A 67 -27.01 2.34 8.15
N GLU A 68 -25.90 2.82 8.71
CA GLU A 68 -25.63 4.25 8.93
C GLU A 68 -25.16 4.97 7.66
N GLY A 69 -24.97 4.24 6.55
CA GLY A 69 -24.49 4.79 5.27
C GLY A 69 -23.00 5.17 5.27
N LEU A 70 -22.25 4.76 6.28
CA LEU A 70 -20.81 5.01 6.39
C LEU A 70 -19.99 4.05 5.51
N LEU A 71 -20.55 2.87 5.23
CA LEU A 71 -20.05 1.94 4.20
C LEU A 71 -21.13 1.74 3.13
N LEU A 72 -20.72 1.68 1.89
CA LEU A 72 -21.57 1.29 0.76
C LEU A 72 -21.23 -0.14 0.36
N ALA A 73 -22.24 -1.00 0.34
CA ALA A 73 -22.10 -2.34 -0.23
C ALA A 73 -22.42 -2.28 -1.72
N VAL A 74 -21.47 -2.75 -2.54
CA VAL A 74 -21.59 -2.80 -4.00
C VAL A 74 -21.85 -4.25 -4.41
N PRO A 75 -23.00 -4.59 -4.97
CA PRO A 75 -23.27 -5.93 -5.47
C PRO A 75 -22.41 -6.23 -6.70
N GLU A 76 -21.70 -7.35 -6.70
CA GLU A 76 -20.80 -7.72 -7.81
C GLU A 76 -21.52 -8.01 -9.14
N GLN A 77 -22.69 -8.48 -9.13
CA GLN A 77 -23.53 -8.75 -10.31
C GLN A 77 -24.88 -9.29 -9.86
N THR A 78 -25.90 -8.54 -9.62
CA THR A 78 -27.27 -9.07 -9.74
C THR A 78 -28.33 -7.99 -9.66
N SER A 79 -29.35 -8.17 -10.44
CA SER A 79 -30.63 -7.46 -10.45
C SER A 79 -31.53 -7.69 -9.23
N GLY A 80 -30.99 -8.14 -8.09
CA GLY A 80 -31.74 -8.46 -6.88
C GLY A 80 -31.56 -7.44 -5.77
N ALA A 81 -32.61 -7.20 -4.98
CA ALA A 81 -32.55 -6.37 -3.79
C ALA A 81 -31.51 -6.96 -2.78
N PHE A 82 -30.51 -6.16 -2.47
CA PHE A 82 -29.46 -6.51 -1.53
C PHE A 82 -30.01 -6.46 -0.09
N SER A 83 -29.94 -7.55 0.65
CA SER A 83 -30.38 -7.59 2.04
C SER A 83 -29.25 -7.97 2.99
N ILE A 84 -29.30 -7.46 4.21
CA ILE A 84 -28.33 -7.78 5.27
C ILE A 84 -28.30 -9.30 5.55
N SER A 85 -29.43 -9.98 5.47
CA SER A 85 -29.50 -11.44 5.60
C SER A 85 -28.69 -12.17 4.51
N HIS A 86 -28.62 -11.62 3.31
CA HIS A 86 -27.81 -12.15 2.22
C HIS A 86 -26.31 -12.05 2.52
N ILE A 87 -25.87 -10.95 3.13
CA ILE A 87 -24.49 -10.77 3.57
C ILE A 87 -24.10 -11.88 4.55
N ARG A 88 -24.91 -12.09 5.59
CA ARG A 88 -24.68 -13.13 6.61
C ARG A 88 -24.57 -14.51 6.00
N GLN A 89 -25.48 -14.82 5.10
CA GLN A 89 -25.52 -16.13 4.44
C GLN A 89 -24.30 -16.33 3.51
N SER A 90 -23.90 -15.32 2.76
CA SER A 90 -22.73 -15.39 1.87
C SER A 90 -21.44 -15.57 2.66
N VAL A 91 -21.24 -14.79 3.74
CA VAL A 91 -20.06 -14.93 4.61
C VAL A 91 -20.04 -16.28 5.32
N ALA A 92 -21.19 -16.77 5.82
CA ALA A 92 -21.28 -18.07 6.51
C ALA A 92 -21.03 -19.26 5.58
N ASN A 93 -21.42 -19.17 4.32
CA ASN A 93 -21.29 -20.25 3.34
C ASN A 93 -19.96 -20.20 2.57
N GLY A 94 -19.09 -19.21 2.82
CA GLY A 94 -17.84 -19.01 2.06
C GLY A 94 -18.07 -18.70 0.58
N GLY A 95 -19.26 -18.21 0.25
CA GLY A 95 -19.60 -17.72 -1.09
C GLY A 95 -19.05 -16.32 -1.38
N ALA A 96 -19.24 -15.85 -2.62
CA ALA A 96 -18.90 -14.49 -3.01
C ALA A 96 -19.58 -13.47 -2.08
N SER A 97 -18.82 -12.72 -1.31
CA SER A 97 -19.35 -11.74 -0.40
C SER A 97 -19.34 -10.36 -1.06
N PRO A 98 -20.28 -9.47 -0.67
CA PRO A 98 -20.33 -8.14 -1.25
C PRO A 98 -19.07 -7.35 -0.98
N ILE A 99 -18.72 -6.52 -1.96
CA ILE A 99 -17.65 -5.55 -1.82
C ILE A 99 -18.19 -4.31 -1.10
N VAL A 100 -17.45 -3.78 -0.13
CA VAL A 100 -17.74 -2.52 0.54
C VAL A 100 -16.72 -1.45 0.17
N CYS A 101 -17.18 -0.22 0.13
CA CYS A 101 -16.33 0.96 -0.03
C CYS A 101 -16.80 2.10 0.89
N VAL A 102 -15.90 3.01 1.22
CA VAL A 102 -16.22 4.24 1.96
C VAL A 102 -16.61 5.33 0.94
N PRO A 103 -17.77 5.99 1.11
CA PRO A 103 -18.13 7.13 0.27
C PRO A 103 -17.08 8.25 0.37
N GLU A 104 -16.76 8.90 -0.75
CA GLU A 104 -15.73 9.95 -0.81
C GLU A 104 -15.95 11.09 0.20
N GLY A 105 -17.20 11.50 0.40
CA GLY A 105 -17.55 12.54 1.37
C GLY A 105 -17.25 12.15 2.81
N ILE A 106 -17.26 10.86 3.14
CA ILE A 106 -16.91 10.29 4.44
C ILE A 106 -15.41 10.12 4.53
N ALA A 107 -14.78 9.57 3.49
CA ALA A 107 -13.33 9.34 3.41
C ALA A 107 -12.52 10.61 3.72
N ARG A 108 -12.95 11.75 3.18
CA ARG A 108 -12.32 13.06 3.42
C ARG A 108 -12.41 13.56 4.86
N ARG A 109 -13.28 12.97 5.67
CA ARG A 109 -13.58 13.37 7.05
C ARG A 109 -13.10 12.37 8.08
N LEU A 110 -12.65 11.20 7.62
CA LEU A 110 -12.06 10.24 8.54
C LEU A 110 -10.83 10.87 9.19
N PRO A 111 -10.73 10.82 10.51
CA PRO A 111 -9.51 11.23 11.17
C PRO A 111 -8.38 10.36 10.64
N SER A 112 -7.16 10.88 10.67
CA SER A 112 -5.95 10.07 10.45
C SER A 112 -5.53 9.45 11.78
N PRO A 113 -6.24 8.43 12.30
CA PRO A 113 -5.84 7.81 13.54
C PRO A 113 -4.59 7.00 13.25
N PRO A 114 -3.75 6.79 14.25
CA PRO A 114 -2.91 5.62 14.25
C PRO A 114 -3.87 4.43 14.14
N LEU A 115 -3.86 3.75 13.00
CA LEU A 115 -4.75 2.60 12.77
C LEU A 115 -4.56 1.52 13.82
N LEU A 116 -3.46 1.55 14.52
CA LEU A 116 -2.95 0.39 15.20
C LEU A 116 -2.11 0.81 16.41
N ASP A 117 -2.59 0.46 17.60
CA ASP A 117 -1.73 0.30 18.77
C ASP A 117 -0.88 -0.97 18.55
N VAL A 118 0.03 -0.95 17.58
CA VAL A 118 0.98 -2.04 17.36
C VAL A 118 2.30 -1.61 17.95
N GLU A 119 2.50 -1.98 19.19
CA GLU A 119 3.83 -1.92 19.78
C GLU A 119 4.63 -3.15 19.34
N LEU A 120 5.76 -2.90 18.70
CA LEU A 120 6.74 -3.93 18.43
C LEU A 120 7.57 -4.18 19.72
N PRO A 121 7.92 -5.42 20.02
CA PRO A 121 8.81 -5.69 21.14
C PRO A 121 10.18 -5.02 20.89
N GLU A 122 10.63 -4.24 21.87
CA GLU A 122 11.96 -3.63 21.85
C GLU A 122 13.03 -4.73 21.88
N SER A 123 14.08 -4.54 21.12
CA SER A 123 15.22 -5.45 21.04
C SER A 123 16.49 -4.79 21.59
N ASN A 124 17.42 -5.59 22.07
CA ASN A 124 18.73 -5.07 22.45
C ASN A 124 19.45 -4.52 21.22
N ALA A 125 20.28 -3.49 21.43
CA ALA A 125 21.12 -2.96 20.35
C ALA A 125 22.03 -4.07 19.80
N PRO A 126 22.33 -4.07 18.48
CA PRO A 126 23.24 -5.03 17.89
C PRO A 126 24.65 -4.86 18.49
N ALA A 127 25.38 -5.95 18.60
CA ALA A 127 26.72 -5.95 19.18
C ALA A 127 27.73 -5.14 18.32
N ALA A 128 27.53 -5.08 17.02
CA ALA A 128 28.33 -4.27 16.11
C ALA A 128 27.55 -2.97 15.78
N PRO A 129 28.24 -1.81 15.67
CA PRO A 129 27.62 -0.60 15.21
C PRO A 129 27.01 -0.86 13.80
N PRO A 130 25.80 -0.34 13.52
CA PRO A 130 25.23 -0.46 12.21
C PRO A 130 26.20 0.14 11.19
N LYS A 131 26.35 -0.50 10.04
CA LYS A 131 27.02 0.16 8.91
C LYS A 131 26.32 1.48 8.71
N PRO A 132 27.06 2.61 8.59
CA PRO A 132 26.44 3.87 8.23
C PRO A 132 25.61 3.57 6.97
N ALA A 133 24.31 3.51 7.18
CA ALA A 133 23.38 3.13 6.14
C ALA A 133 23.70 3.98 4.93
N ALA A 134 23.47 3.44 3.78
CA ALA A 134 23.48 4.16 2.52
C ALA A 134 22.39 5.27 2.52
N ILE A 135 22.33 6.05 3.60
CA ILE A 135 21.40 7.16 3.81
C ILE A 135 21.45 8.16 2.62
N THR A 136 22.54 8.15 1.86
CA THR A 136 22.69 8.92 0.62
C THR A 136 22.29 8.13 -0.62
N GLN A 137 22.09 6.83 -0.51
CA GLN A 137 21.94 5.96 -1.66
C GLN A 137 20.71 6.33 -2.49
N ALA A 138 19.52 6.42 -1.87
CA ALA A 138 18.29 6.71 -2.60
C ALA A 138 18.34 8.09 -3.30
N THR A 139 18.89 9.13 -2.63
CA THR A 139 19.02 10.44 -3.26
C THR A 139 20.05 10.45 -4.39
N THR A 140 21.12 9.69 -4.28
CA THR A 140 22.12 9.53 -5.34
C THR A 140 21.53 8.78 -6.53
N GLU A 141 20.89 7.64 -6.29
CA GLU A 141 20.23 6.83 -7.32
C GLU A 141 19.16 7.65 -8.05
N PHE A 142 18.39 8.45 -7.32
CA PHE A 142 17.38 9.33 -7.89
C PHE A 142 18.00 10.41 -8.79
N LEU A 143 19.07 11.09 -8.35
CA LEU A 143 19.79 12.09 -9.16
C LEU A 143 20.41 11.50 -10.43
N GLU A 144 21.02 10.32 -10.33
CA GLU A 144 21.56 9.62 -11.50
C GLU A 144 20.44 9.23 -12.47
N THR A 145 19.29 8.79 -11.97
CA THR A 145 18.13 8.49 -12.82
C THR A 145 17.65 9.75 -13.57
N LEU A 146 17.58 10.91 -12.89
CA LEU A 146 17.23 12.16 -13.56
C LEU A 146 18.24 12.53 -14.65
N ARG A 147 19.56 12.36 -14.43
CA ARG A 147 20.60 12.60 -15.43
C ARG A 147 20.46 11.68 -16.64
N ILE A 148 20.16 10.40 -16.42
CA ILE A 148 19.91 9.44 -17.49
C ILE A 148 18.69 9.85 -18.33
N VAL A 149 17.60 10.24 -17.69
CA VAL A 149 16.39 10.71 -18.38
C VAL A 149 16.69 12.00 -19.18
N GLU A 150 17.42 12.96 -18.60
CA GLU A 150 17.80 14.20 -19.27
C GLU A 150 18.69 13.94 -20.51
N GLY A 151 19.69 13.08 -20.36
CA GLY A 151 20.64 12.78 -21.45
C GLY A 151 20.04 11.94 -22.58
N LEU A 152 19.13 11.00 -22.24
CA LEU A 152 18.57 10.06 -23.22
C LEU A 152 17.22 10.53 -23.79
N THR A 153 16.42 11.27 -23.03
CA THR A 153 15.02 11.60 -23.36
C THR A 153 14.25 10.39 -23.93
N PRO A 154 14.13 9.30 -23.16
CA PRO A 154 13.73 8.01 -23.68
C PRO A 154 12.28 8.01 -24.14
N ARG A 155 12.00 7.30 -25.22
CA ARG A 155 10.66 7.10 -25.75
C ARG A 155 9.84 6.19 -24.84
N VAL A 156 8.54 6.44 -24.82
CA VAL A 156 7.57 5.72 -24.00
C VAL A 156 6.55 5.04 -24.91
N THR A 157 6.17 3.82 -24.57
CA THR A 157 5.09 3.09 -25.23
C THR A 157 3.72 3.66 -24.89
N GLY A 158 2.68 3.28 -25.61
CA GLY A 158 1.31 3.67 -25.28
C GLY A 158 0.81 3.19 -23.91
N THR A 159 1.50 2.21 -23.32
CA THR A 159 1.23 1.71 -21.95
C THR A 159 2.01 2.44 -20.86
N GLY A 160 2.77 3.49 -21.22
CA GLY A 160 3.54 4.27 -20.22
C GLY A 160 4.90 3.67 -19.84
N THR A 161 5.32 2.56 -20.47
CA THR A 161 6.61 1.92 -20.22
C THR A 161 7.68 2.43 -21.19
N LEU A 162 8.95 2.32 -20.82
CA LEU A 162 10.05 2.67 -21.73
C LEU A 162 10.03 1.81 -23.00
N HIS A 163 10.26 2.43 -24.16
CA HIS A 163 10.44 1.68 -25.40
C HIS A 163 11.65 0.75 -25.32
N LYS A 164 11.53 -0.49 -25.80
CA LYS A 164 12.51 -1.56 -25.62
C LYS A 164 13.96 -1.14 -25.88
N THR A 165 14.23 -0.43 -26.97
CA THR A 165 15.59 0.02 -27.34
C THR A 165 16.12 1.10 -26.40
N ASP A 166 15.26 2.00 -25.93
CA ASP A 166 15.65 3.10 -25.05
C ASP A 166 15.78 2.58 -23.61
N ALA A 167 14.94 1.61 -23.20
CA ALA A 167 15.08 0.90 -21.94
C ALA A 167 16.45 0.20 -21.82
N ALA A 168 16.89 -0.51 -22.89
CA ALA A 168 18.18 -1.17 -22.90
C ALA A 168 19.33 -0.18 -22.70
N LYS A 169 19.31 0.98 -23.39
CA LYS A 169 20.30 2.04 -23.22
C LYS A 169 20.27 2.66 -21.84
N ALA A 170 19.06 2.94 -21.33
CA ALA A 170 18.89 3.53 -20.01
C ALA A 170 19.45 2.61 -18.91
N TYR A 171 19.16 1.31 -18.97
CA TYR A 171 19.70 0.34 -18.02
C TYR A 171 21.21 0.13 -18.15
N GLU A 172 21.78 0.26 -19.35
CA GLU A 172 23.23 0.24 -19.53
C GLU A 172 23.87 1.48 -18.86
N MET A 173 23.35 2.67 -19.11
CA MET A 173 23.79 3.90 -18.43
C MET A 173 23.64 3.81 -16.92
N ALA A 174 22.53 3.25 -16.44
CA ALA A 174 22.30 3.01 -15.01
C ALA A 174 23.39 2.10 -14.43
N ARG A 175 23.69 0.99 -15.08
CA ARG A 175 24.73 0.04 -14.68
C ARG A 175 26.12 0.70 -14.64
N GLU A 176 26.45 1.55 -15.61
CA GLU A 176 27.69 2.32 -15.63
C GLU A 176 27.77 3.32 -14.48
N ALA A 177 26.64 3.91 -14.08
CA ALA A 177 26.53 4.78 -12.92
C ALA A 177 26.44 4.02 -11.56
N GLY A 178 26.53 2.67 -11.60
CA GLY A 178 26.46 1.85 -10.40
C GLY A 178 25.04 1.59 -9.87
N LEU A 179 23.99 1.90 -10.65
CA LEU A 179 22.61 1.62 -10.31
C LEU A 179 22.21 0.22 -10.74
N SER A 180 21.42 -0.45 -9.92
CA SER A 180 20.68 -1.63 -10.37
C SER A 180 19.50 -1.22 -11.28
N ARG A 181 19.01 -2.15 -12.08
CA ARG A 181 17.77 -1.94 -12.83
C ARG A 181 16.61 -1.61 -11.91
N GLU A 182 16.50 -2.32 -10.79
CA GLU A 182 15.49 -2.11 -9.78
C GLU A 182 15.53 -0.68 -9.21
N SER A 183 16.72 -0.21 -8.81
CA SER A 183 16.90 1.16 -8.32
C SER A 183 16.47 2.20 -9.35
N MET A 184 16.80 1.98 -10.62
CA MET A 184 16.39 2.87 -11.69
C MET A 184 14.87 2.90 -11.89
N ASP A 185 14.21 1.73 -11.92
CA ASP A 185 12.77 1.62 -12.13
C ASP A 185 12.02 2.28 -10.96
N ILE A 186 12.47 2.08 -9.71
CA ILE A 186 11.93 2.74 -8.53
C ILE A 186 12.14 4.25 -8.62
N SER A 187 13.36 4.71 -8.90
CA SER A 187 13.66 6.14 -8.98
C SER A 187 12.89 6.84 -10.09
N LEU A 188 12.69 6.18 -11.22
CA LEU A 188 11.88 6.73 -12.32
C LEU A 188 10.41 6.87 -11.91
N ALA A 189 9.83 5.86 -11.24
CA ALA A 189 8.46 5.94 -10.73
C ALA A 189 8.30 7.08 -9.69
N LEU A 190 9.27 7.26 -8.80
CA LEU A 190 9.29 8.36 -7.85
C LEU A 190 9.46 9.72 -8.55
N ALA A 191 10.29 9.80 -9.60
CA ALA A 191 10.49 11.03 -10.38
C ALA A 191 9.21 11.46 -11.11
N LEU A 192 8.46 10.50 -11.64
CA LEU A 192 7.13 10.76 -12.22
C LEU A 192 6.14 11.24 -11.14
N GLN A 193 6.12 10.61 -9.97
CA GLN A 193 5.23 10.99 -8.86
C GLN A 193 5.53 12.39 -8.32
N LEU A 194 6.81 12.78 -8.25
CA LEU A 194 7.24 14.12 -7.84
C LEU A 194 7.12 15.18 -8.95
N GLY A 195 6.72 14.77 -10.15
CA GLY A 195 6.70 15.67 -11.29
C GLY A 195 8.08 16.12 -11.78
N CYS A 196 9.17 15.52 -11.28
CA CYS A 196 10.54 15.77 -11.76
C CYS A 196 10.77 15.24 -13.17
N VAL A 197 10.00 14.24 -13.58
CA VAL A 197 9.92 13.70 -14.93
C VAL A 197 8.47 13.79 -15.41
N ALA A 198 8.28 14.16 -16.68
CA ALA A 198 6.97 14.20 -17.31
C ALA A 198 7.00 13.52 -18.68
N LEU A 199 5.83 13.04 -19.13
CA LEU A 199 5.63 12.54 -20.48
C LEU A 199 5.32 13.72 -21.41
N LYS A 200 6.19 13.98 -22.38
CA LYS A 200 5.99 15.00 -23.40
C LYS A 200 6.35 14.44 -24.78
N ASP A 201 5.43 14.54 -25.71
CA ASP A 201 5.60 14.07 -27.09
C ASP A 201 6.07 12.60 -27.18
N GLY A 202 5.49 11.73 -26.32
CA GLY A 202 5.84 10.31 -26.25
C GLY A 202 7.24 10.01 -25.68
N ARG A 203 7.83 10.96 -24.96
CA ARG A 203 9.16 10.84 -24.31
C ARG A 203 9.10 11.25 -22.85
N PHE A 204 9.91 10.62 -22.03
CA PHE A 204 10.18 11.15 -20.69
C PHE A 204 11.20 12.28 -20.79
N VAL A 205 10.86 13.42 -20.16
CA VAL A 205 11.72 14.60 -20.07
C VAL A 205 11.77 15.09 -18.63
N THR A 206 12.91 15.61 -18.21
CA THR A 206 13.03 16.29 -16.93
C THR A 206 12.29 17.62 -16.95
N THR A 207 11.79 18.05 -15.81
CA THR A 207 11.03 19.29 -15.63
C THR A 207 11.76 20.27 -14.74
N ALA A 208 11.23 21.49 -14.56
CA ALA A 208 11.78 22.46 -13.59
C ALA A 208 11.76 21.91 -12.15
N ALA A 209 10.77 21.10 -11.79
CA ALA A 209 10.68 20.47 -10.47
C ALA A 209 11.91 19.58 -10.14
N ALA A 210 12.59 19.02 -11.13
CA ALA A 210 13.83 18.28 -10.91
C ALA A 210 14.94 19.17 -10.34
N ASN A 211 15.10 20.39 -10.85
CA ASN A 211 16.08 21.36 -10.37
C ASN A 211 15.69 21.91 -8.99
N GLU A 212 14.41 22.18 -8.77
CA GLU A 212 13.88 22.63 -7.48
C GLU A 212 14.17 21.57 -6.42
N TRP A 213 13.80 20.32 -6.66
CA TRP A 213 14.08 19.20 -5.75
C TRP A 213 15.58 19.01 -5.50
N ALA A 214 16.42 19.10 -6.53
CA ALA A 214 17.87 18.97 -6.39
C ALA A 214 18.50 20.09 -5.54
N SER A 215 17.89 21.28 -5.52
CA SER A 215 18.35 22.43 -4.72
C SER A 215 17.91 22.38 -3.25
N GLU A 216 16.95 21.52 -2.90
CA GLU A 216 16.48 21.37 -1.53
C GLU A 216 17.54 20.75 -0.61
N GLY A 217 17.40 21.03 0.70
CA GLY A 217 18.20 20.37 1.71
C GLY A 217 17.94 18.85 1.74
N ARG A 218 18.93 18.10 2.23
CA ARG A 218 18.85 16.64 2.28
C ARG A 218 17.60 16.09 3.01
N PRO A 219 17.24 16.58 4.22
CA PRO A 219 16.03 16.10 4.91
C PRO A 219 14.77 16.30 4.09
N GLN A 220 14.64 17.44 3.40
CA GLN A 220 13.50 17.76 2.55
C GLN A 220 13.42 16.80 1.36
N ARG A 221 14.55 16.53 0.69
CA ARG A 221 14.63 15.57 -0.41
C ARG A 221 14.23 14.16 0.03
N MET A 222 14.71 13.71 1.19
CA MET A 222 14.37 12.38 1.73
C MET A 222 12.88 12.29 2.06
N ARG A 223 12.32 13.32 2.70
CA ARG A 223 10.89 13.39 2.99
C ARG A 223 10.06 13.34 1.71
N ALA A 224 10.42 14.13 0.70
CA ALA A 224 9.71 14.12 -0.59
C ALA A 224 9.74 12.75 -1.27
N LEU A 225 10.89 12.06 -1.26
CA LEU A 225 11.00 10.68 -1.78
C LEU A 225 10.12 9.70 -1.00
N PHE A 226 10.08 9.81 0.32
CA PHE A 226 9.25 8.94 1.15
C PHE A 226 7.75 9.19 0.91
N GLU A 227 7.32 10.43 0.88
CA GLU A 227 5.93 10.80 0.59
C GLU A 227 5.52 10.34 -0.82
N ALA A 228 6.39 10.54 -1.81
CA ALA A 228 6.18 10.03 -3.16
C ALA A 228 6.10 8.50 -3.19
N CYS A 229 6.94 7.81 -2.44
CA CYS A 229 6.90 6.35 -2.31
C CYS A 229 5.55 5.88 -1.74
N LEU A 230 5.03 6.54 -0.73
CA LEU A 230 3.73 6.20 -0.16
C LEU A 230 2.56 6.46 -1.12
N ALA A 231 2.66 7.49 -1.95
CA ALA A 231 1.59 7.93 -2.84
C ALA A 231 1.63 7.30 -4.25
N SER A 232 2.79 6.82 -4.71
CA SER A 232 2.96 6.37 -6.10
C SER A 232 2.26 5.05 -6.38
N GLU A 233 1.26 5.07 -7.24
CA GLU A 233 0.64 3.86 -7.78
C GLU A 233 1.48 3.18 -8.87
N ALA A 234 2.43 3.91 -9.44
CA ALA A 234 3.33 3.42 -10.49
C ALA A 234 4.59 2.74 -9.95
N LEU A 235 4.80 2.72 -8.62
CA LEU A 235 5.97 2.08 -8.03
C LEU A 235 5.94 0.57 -8.32
N PRO A 236 6.99 -0.01 -8.92
CA PRO A 236 6.98 -1.40 -9.37
C PRO A 236 7.28 -2.42 -8.27
N ASP A 237 7.14 -2.07 -6.99
CA ASP A 237 7.49 -2.93 -5.86
C ASP A 237 6.82 -4.30 -5.90
N ILE A 238 5.52 -4.38 -6.23
CA ILE A 238 4.83 -5.65 -6.40
C ILE A 238 5.35 -6.38 -7.66
N ALA A 239 5.52 -5.66 -8.77
CA ALA A 239 5.97 -6.25 -10.03
C ALA A 239 7.39 -6.82 -9.95
N LEU A 240 8.28 -6.21 -9.16
CA LEU A 240 9.64 -6.69 -8.92
C LEU A 240 9.69 -8.06 -8.26
N PHE A 241 8.74 -8.34 -7.35
CA PHE A 241 8.68 -9.63 -6.65
C PHE A 241 7.78 -10.65 -7.32
N PHE A 242 6.77 -10.17 -8.03
CA PHE A 242 5.69 -11.01 -8.54
C PHE A 242 5.27 -10.56 -9.95
N PRO A 243 6.16 -10.63 -10.96
CA PRO A 243 5.83 -10.15 -12.31
C PRO A 243 4.59 -10.84 -12.90
N MET A 244 4.46 -12.16 -12.72
CA MET A 244 3.26 -12.89 -13.18
C MET A 244 2.00 -12.51 -12.39
N LEU A 245 2.14 -12.19 -11.10
CA LEU A 245 1.06 -11.71 -10.27
C LEU A 245 0.57 -10.36 -10.78
N PHE A 246 1.51 -9.47 -11.07
CA PHE A 246 1.23 -8.13 -11.54
C PHE A 246 0.49 -8.15 -12.90
N GLU A 247 0.96 -8.95 -13.86
CA GLU A 247 0.28 -9.13 -15.15
C GLU A 247 -1.15 -9.66 -14.98
N THR A 248 -1.34 -10.61 -14.06
CA THR A 248 -2.66 -11.17 -13.76
C THR A 248 -3.55 -10.12 -13.08
N MET A 249 -2.99 -9.34 -12.16
CA MET A 249 -3.70 -8.24 -11.49
C MET A 249 -4.10 -7.14 -12.48
N GLU A 250 -3.23 -6.74 -13.41
CA GLU A 250 -3.56 -5.75 -14.44
C GLU A 250 -4.70 -6.21 -15.36
N ASN A 251 -4.74 -7.50 -15.69
CA ASN A 251 -5.76 -8.05 -16.59
C ASN A 251 -7.11 -8.30 -15.91
N HIS A 252 -7.16 -8.48 -14.60
CA HIS A 252 -8.36 -8.87 -13.85
C HIS A 252 -8.83 -7.82 -12.83
N LEU A 253 -8.00 -6.86 -12.45
CA LEU A 253 -8.41 -5.78 -11.56
C LEU A 253 -9.08 -4.69 -12.37
N GLN A 254 -10.34 -4.43 -12.05
CA GLN A 254 -11.01 -3.24 -12.57
C GLN A 254 -10.28 -1.98 -12.05
N PRO A 255 -10.07 -0.96 -12.89
CA PRO A 255 -9.47 0.28 -12.45
C PRO A 255 -10.18 0.83 -11.21
N GLY A 256 -9.44 1.12 -10.16
CA GLY A 256 -9.97 1.70 -8.91
C GLY A 256 -10.40 0.71 -7.83
N THR A 257 -10.22 -0.61 -8.00
CA THR A 257 -10.60 -1.61 -7.00
C THR A 257 -9.61 -1.78 -5.86
N GLN A 258 -8.37 -1.36 -6.04
CA GLN A 258 -7.34 -1.47 -5.00
C GLN A 258 -6.34 -0.33 -5.11
N ARG A 259 -6.04 0.33 -3.98
CA ARG A 259 -4.91 1.26 -3.93
C ARG A 259 -3.62 0.43 -3.90
N ARG A 260 -2.86 0.49 -4.98
CA ARG A 260 -1.52 -0.15 -5.11
C ARG A 260 -0.52 0.32 -4.05
N THR A 261 -0.91 1.27 -3.23
CA THR A 261 -0.09 1.88 -2.17
C THR A 261 -0.37 1.31 -0.79
N TYR A 262 -1.41 0.50 -0.63
CA TYR A 262 -1.90 0.09 0.69
C TYR A 262 -0.85 -0.59 1.58
N HIS A 263 -0.09 -1.53 1.03
CA HIS A 263 0.96 -2.24 1.77
C HIS A 263 2.06 -1.29 2.29
N ARG A 264 2.38 -0.24 1.53
CA ARG A 264 3.36 0.79 1.95
C ARG A 264 2.79 1.70 3.05
N LEU A 265 1.52 2.07 2.92
CA LEU A 265 0.83 2.84 3.96
C LEU A 265 0.73 2.05 5.26
N LEU A 266 0.42 0.76 5.20
CA LEU A 266 0.38 -0.12 6.37
C LEU A 266 1.75 -0.21 7.05
N ALA A 267 2.81 -0.42 6.27
CA ALA A 267 4.18 -0.43 6.80
C ALA A 267 4.55 0.88 7.49
N ALA A 268 4.24 2.02 6.85
CA ALA A 268 4.51 3.35 7.41
C ALA A 268 3.76 3.60 8.73
N GLU A 269 2.50 3.16 8.83
CA GLU A 269 1.71 3.30 10.05
C GLU A 269 2.28 2.47 11.21
N ILE A 270 2.72 1.23 10.93
CA ILE A 270 3.38 0.42 11.96
C ILE A 270 4.64 1.13 12.46
N LEU A 271 5.45 1.66 11.54
CA LEU A 271 6.69 2.35 11.91
C LEU A 271 6.42 3.64 12.69
N LYS A 272 5.43 4.44 12.29
CA LYS A 272 5.05 5.67 13.01
C LYS A 272 4.63 5.44 14.45
N ALA A 273 4.11 4.26 14.77
CA ALA A 273 3.72 3.89 16.13
C ALA A 273 4.92 3.54 17.03
N GLN A 274 6.12 3.37 16.45
CA GLN A 274 7.31 2.98 17.21
C GLN A 274 8.13 4.19 17.66
N LYS A 275 8.94 3.98 18.70
CA LYS A 275 9.85 5.03 19.23
C LYS A 275 11.08 5.16 18.35
N PRO A 276 11.43 6.36 17.87
CA PRO A 276 12.68 6.59 17.14
C PRO A 276 13.90 6.19 17.98
N GLY A 277 14.96 5.73 17.33
CA GLY A 277 16.20 5.34 17.97
C GLY A 277 16.19 3.99 18.68
N THR A 278 15.02 3.40 18.92
CA THR A 278 14.87 2.08 19.55
C THR A 278 15.01 0.97 18.49
N TRP A 279 15.70 -0.12 18.87
CA TRP A 279 15.88 -1.28 18.00
C TRP A 279 14.69 -2.23 18.07
N TYR A 280 14.26 -2.73 16.92
CA TYR A 280 13.16 -3.67 16.75
C TYR A 280 13.58 -4.83 15.85
N SER A 281 12.93 -5.97 16.01
CA SER A 281 13.15 -7.13 15.14
C SER A 281 12.43 -6.97 13.80
N THR A 282 13.15 -7.20 12.69
CA THR A 282 12.54 -7.31 11.34
C THR A 282 11.45 -8.39 11.30
N ALA A 283 11.67 -9.52 11.99
CA ALA A 283 10.68 -10.58 12.08
C ALA A 283 9.42 -10.14 12.85
N ALA A 284 9.57 -9.38 13.94
CA ALA A 284 8.44 -8.84 14.69
C ALA A 284 7.62 -7.84 13.86
N PHE A 285 8.28 -7.00 13.05
CA PHE A 285 7.61 -6.10 12.13
C PHE A 285 6.78 -6.87 11.09
N VAL A 286 7.36 -7.87 10.44
CA VAL A 286 6.66 -8.68 9.43
C VAL A 286 5.49 -9.46 10.05
N GLU A 287 5.64 -9.97 11.27
CA GLU A 287 4.55 -10.64 11.99
C GLU A 287 3.47 -9.65 12.45
N ALA A 288 3.82 -8.41 12.76
CA ALA A 288 2.84 -7.36 13.03
C ALA A 288 1.99 -7.07 11.79
N VAL A 289 2.62 -6.93 10.62
CA VAL A 289 1.89 -6.80 9.34
C VAL A 289 0.92 -7.96 9.16
N ARG A 290 1.38 -9.19 9.35
CA ARG A 290 0.56 -10.40 9.19
C ARG A 290 -0.64 -10.43 10.13
N ARG A 291 -0.45 -10.05 11.40
CA ARG A 291 -1.53 -9.99 12.38
C ARG A 291 -2.58 -8.94 12.05
N LEU A 292 -2.15 -7.84 11.44
CA LEU A 292 -3.03 -6.76 11.05
C LEU A 292 -3.81 -7.07 9.79
N ASP A 293 -3.12 -7.64 8.81
CA ASP A 293 -3.68 -7.98 7.53
C ASP A 293 -2.95 -9.15 6.88
N PRO A 294 -3.41 -10.37 7.12
CA PRO A 294 -2.80 -11.56 6.54
C PRO A 294 -2.94 -11.64 5.02
N ASN A 295 -3.82 -10.83 4.42
CA ASN A 295 -4.12 -10.82 2.99
C ASN A 295 -3.77 -9.48 2.33
N VAL A 296 -2.76 -8.78 2.80
CA VAL A 296 -2.43 -7.42 2.37
C VAL A 296 -2.22 -7.25 0.86
N LEU A 297 -1.76 -8.29 0.17
CA LEU A 297 -1.58 -8.30 -1.29
C LEU A 297 -2.71 -9.01 -2.04
N PHE A 298 -3.46 -9.89 -1.36
CA PHE A 298 -4.37 -10.82 -1.99
C PHE A 298 -5.83 -10.49 -1.64
N LEU A 299 -6.37 -9.49 -2.28
CA LEU A 299 -7.61 -8.86 -1.87
C LEU A 299 -8.87 -9.36 -2.57
N ASN A 300 -8.79 -10.24 -3.59
CA ASN A 300 -9.96 -10.63 -4.38
C ASN A 300 -10.02 -12.11 -4.73
N GLU A 301 -11.24 -12.65 -4.79
CA GLU A 301 -11.61 -14.00 -5.19
C GLU A 301 -10.96 -14.52 -6.47
N PRO A 302 -10.84 -13.75 -7.58
CA PRO A 302 -10.19 -14.26 -8.79
C PRO A 302 -8.79 -14.78 -8.52
N TRP A 303 -8.10 -14.14 -7.59
CA TRP A 303 -6.77 -14.53 -7.16
C TRP A 303 -6.76 -15.81 -6.34
N ARG A 304 -7.71 -15.97 -5.41
CA ARG A 304 -7.92 -17.21 -4.66
C ARG A 304 -8.24 -18.36 -5.61
N ALA A 305 -9.09 -18.13 -6.62
CA ALA A 305 -9.45 -19.13 -7.62
C ALA A 305 -8.29 -19.54 -8.53
N ILE A 306 -7.50 -18.58 -9.00
CA ILE A 306 -6.29 -18.84 -9.82
C ILE A 306 -5.30 -19.69 -9.04
N GLN A 307 -5.16 -19.43 -7.75
CA GLN A 307 -4.22 -20.17 -6.91
C GLN A 307 -4.74 -21.54 -6.49
N ALA A 308 -6.03 -21.66 -6.21
CA ALA A 308 -6.66 -22.96 -5.96
C ALA A 308 -6.51 -23.89 -7.18
N ASN A 309 -6.68 -23.36 -8.38
CA ASN A 309 -6.51 -24.10 -9.63
C ASN A 309 -5.04 -24.48 -9.93
N ALA A 310 -4.08 -23.68 -9.48
CA ALA A 310 -2.66 -23.93 -9.72
C ALA A 310 -2.06 -25.02 -8.80
N ARG A 311 -2.70 -25.39 -7.69
CA ARG A 311 -2.10 -26.24 -6.66
C ARG A 311 -2.85 -27.52 -6.29
N GLY A 312 -4.05 -27.73 -6.79
CA GLY A 312 -4.84 -28.92 -6.44
C GLY A 312 -5.41 -28.91 -5.00
N PRO A 313 -6.31 -29.85 -4.70
CA PRO A 313 -6.96 -29.93 -3.40
C PRO A 313 -5.96 -30.36 -2.31
N GLY A 314 -5.87 -29.62 -1.22
CA GLY A 314 -5.11 -29.97 -0.01
C GLY A 314 -3.91 -29.09 0.35
N ALA A 315 -3.66 -27.99 -0.36
CA ALA A 315 -2.58 -27.08 0.02
C ALA A 315 -2.95 -26.26 1.28
N GLU A 316 -2.09 -26.29 2.30
CA GLU A 316 -2.14 -25.39 3.46
C GLU A 316 -1.81 -23.96 2.99
N TRP A 317 -2.78 -23.35 2.37
CA TRP A 317 -2.58 -22.18 1.53
C TRP A 317 -2.20 -20.88 2.26
N PRO A 318 -2.87 -20.43 3.33
CA PRO A 318 -2.64 -19.07 3.82
C PRO A 318 -1.21 -18.85 4.34
N GLN A 319 -0.65 -19.86 5.00
CA GLN A 319 0.66 -19.71 5.65
C GLN A 319 1.83 -19.82 4.66
N GLN A 320 1.74 -20.70 3.68
CA GLN A 320 2.79 -20.87 2.66
C GLN A 320 2.81 -19.68 1.70
N ALA A 321 1.65 -19.14 1.33
CA ALA A 321 1.55 -17.95 0.50
C ALA A 321 2.16 -16.73 1.20
N TRP A 322 1.82 -16.50 2.46
CA TRP A 322 2.42 -15.44 3.24
C TRP A 322 3.95 -15.52 3.25
N GLN A 323 4.52 -16.69 3.52
CA GLN A 323 5.97 -16.90 3.54
C GLN A 323 6.61 -16.64 2.17
N ALA A 324 5.94 -17.05 1.08
CA ALA A 324 6.45 -16.93 -0.27
C ALA A 324 6.39 -15.50 -0.82
N HIS A 325 5.42 -14.72 -0.38
CA HIS A 325 5.09 -13.43 -0.99
C HIS A 325 5.21 -12.26 -0.03
N GLU A 326 4.26 -12.07 0.86
CA GLU A 326 4.16 -10.88 1.70
C GLU A 326 5.37 -10.71 2.61
N LYS A 327 5.81 -11.78 3.25
CA LYS A 327 7.01 -11.74 4.09
C LYS A 327 8.24 -11.26 3.32
N ARG A 328 8.42 -11.71 2.07
CA ARG A 328 9.53 -11.28 1.24
C ARG A 328 9.43 -9.82 0.86
N LEU A 329 8.23 -9.37 0.46
CA LEU A 329 7.98 -7.97 0.11
C LEU A 329 8.26 -7.05 1.29
N PHE A 330 7.70 -7.33 2.47
CA PHE A 330 7.89 -6.47 3.64
C PHE A 330 9.31 -6.51 4.18
N THR A 331 9.99 -7.64 4.09
CA THR A 331 11.42 -7.73 4.43
C THR A 331 12.26 -6.88 3.47
N TRP A 332 12.00 -6.96 2.18
CA TRP A 332 12.67 -6.14 1.18
C TRP A 332 12.35 -4.66 1.35
N MET A 333 11.08 -4.33 1.57
CA MET A 333 10.67 -2.94 1.81
C MET A 333 11.46 -2.32 2.96
N LEU A 334 11.61 -3.04 4.06
CA LEU A 334 12.37 -2.56 5.21
C LEU A 334 13.87 -2.45 4.90
N ARG A 335 14.44 -3.50 4.29
CA ARG A 335 15.89 -3.62 4.08
C ARG A 335 16.43 -2.81 2.91
N SER A 336 15.64 -2.62 1.88
CA SER A 336 16.08 -1.95 0.66
C SER A 336 15.42 -0.58 0.51
N LEU A 337 14.10 -0.53 0.47
CA LEU A 337 13.37 0.69 0.18
C LEU A 337 13.48 1.71 1.31
N LEU A 338 13.06 1.36 2.52
CA LEU A 338 13.04 2.27 3.67
C LEU A 338 14.44 2.55 4.23
N ALA A 339 15.32 1.56 4.23
CA ALA A 339 16.72 1.75 4.63
C ALA A 339 17.46 2.61 3.59
N GLY A 340 17.27 2.38 2.29
CA GLY A 340 17.84 3.21 1.22
C GLY A 340 17.39 4.67 1.29
N MET A 341 16.15 4.91 1.75
CA MET A 341 15.62 6.25 2.02
C MET A 341 16.05 6.83 3.37
N GLY A 342 16.77 6.07 4.20
CA GLY A 342 17.21 6.51 5.52
C GLY A 342 16.10 6.64 6.56
N ILE A 343 14.93 6.06 6.29
CA ILE A 343 13.81 6.01 7.26
C ILE A 343 14.11 5.06 8.40
N VAL A 344 14.84 3.98 8.09
CA VAL A 344 15.32 3.02 9.07
C VAL A 344 16.81 2.76 8.90
N GLU A 345 17.48 2.44 9.99
CA GLU A 345 18.83 1.86 10.00
C GLU A 345 18.73 0.36 10.32
N LEU A 346 19.62 -0.41 9.74
CA LEU A 346 19.65 -1.88 9.90
C LEU A 346 20.90 -2.34 10.67
N SER A 347 20.77 -3.44 11.42
CA SER A 347 21.93 -4.22 11.84
C SER A 347 22.64 -4.85 10.63
N ASP A 348 23.89 -5.25 10.78
CA ASP A 348 24.70 -5.82 9.68
C ASP A 348 24.04 -7.01 8.97
N ASP A 349 23.34 -7.85 9.73
CA ASP A 349 22.57 -9.00 9.20
C ASP A 349 21.16 -8.64 8.75
N GLY A 350 20.72 -7.39 9.01
CA GLY A 350 19.37 -6.92 8.76
C GLY A 350 18.29 -7.59 9.61
N ALA A 351 18.67 -8.28 10.70
CA ALA A 351 17.72 -8.90 11.62
C ALA A 351 17.03 -7.87 12.52
N LEU A 352 17.70 -6.75 12.77
CA LEU A 352 17.21 -5.64 13.56
C LEU A 352 17.14 -4.36 12.72
N PHE A 353 16.25 -3.49 13.10
CA PHE A 353 16.16 -2.13 12.56
C PHE A 353 15.83 -1.14 13.67
N ARG A 354 16.16 0.12 13.45
CA ARG A 354 15.66 1.26 14.24
C ARG A 354 15.19 2.37 13.32
N ILE A 355 14.20 3.13 13.79
CA ILE A 355 13.68 4.28 13.05
C ILE A 355 14.59 5.46 13.28
N THR A 356 14.92 6.17 12.21
CA THR A 356 15.78 7.37 12.27
C THR A 356 14.96 8.59 12.73
N GLU A 357 15.63 9.57 13.28
CA GLU A 357 15.09 10.92 13.55
C GLU A 357 15.24 11.76 12.27
N LEU A 358 14.31 11.62 11.32
CA LEU A 358 14.28 12.45 10.09
C LEU A 358 13.28 13.58 10.21
#